data_8f91a20667310216e0acf3543d2cc4d8
#
_entry.id   8f91a20667310216e0acf3543d2cc4d8
#
_cell.length_a   1.000
_cell.length_b   1.000
_cell.length_c   1.000
_cell.angle_alpha   90.00
_cell.angle_beta   90.00
_cell.angle_gamma   90.00
#
_symmetry.space_group_name_H-M   'P 1'
#
loop_
_entity.id
_entity.type
_entity.pdbx_description
1 polymer ?
#
loop_
_entity_poly.entity_id
_entity_poly.type
_entity_poly.pdbx_seq_one_letter_code
_entity_poly.pdbx_strand_id
1 'polypeptide(L)'
;MSSELDCSEFEMPHSGENFDPAAMFGGRDLTLVQRATYIGAMARNDRADLRMAYYRIICSAADREVLALDPDGTSVQRLLMFGSNNYLGLANHPKVRERVMRAIDQYGTGIGGPPFLNGYLRITQELEERLAAHKQQEDAMIFSSGFSANLALPGGLARRTDCVYYDEYSHASLFDGLRLGGIPAKRFAHN
;
A
#
# COMPACT_ATOMS: atom_id res chain seq x y z
N MET A 1 23.57 -8.03 29.67
CA MET A 1 22.55 -9.01 30.07
C MET A 1 21.31 -8.65 29.26
N SER A 2 21.09 -9.33 28.12
CA SER A 2 19.88 -9.20 27.32
C SER A 2 18.82 -10.07 27.97
N SER A 3 17.84 -9.45 28.64
CA SER A 3 16.63 -10.17 29.00
C SER A 3 15.93 -10.52 27.69
N GLU A 4 15.91 -11.77 27.33
CA GLU A 4 15.07 -12.30 26.27
C GLU A 4 13.62 -11.92 26.64
N LEU A 5 12.98 -11.17 25.75
CA LEU A 5 11.57 -10.86 25.86
C LEU A 5 10.80 -12.17 25.63
N ASP A 6 10.15 -12.67 26.67
CA ASP A 6 9.25 -13.82 26.53
C ASP A 6 8.00 -13.37 25.77
N CYS A 7 7.88 -13.82 24.54
CA CYS A 7 6.75 -13.50 23.66
C CYS A 7 5.51 -14.34 23.95
N SER A 8 5.55 -15.28 24.90
CA SER A 8 4.44 -16.20 25.22
C SER A 8 3.31 -15.53 26.04
N GLU A 9 3.55 -14.33 26.60
CA GLU A 9 2.58 -13.62 27.43
C GLU A 9 1.64 -12.68 26.64
N PHE A 10 1.68 -12.69 25.31
CA PHE A 10 0.89 -11.76 24.51
C PHE A 10 -0.26 -12.49 23.81
N GLU A 11 -1.47 -12.22 24.23
CA GLU A 11 -2.68 -12.59 23.50
C GLU A 11 -2.80 -11.77 22.23
N MET A 12 -2.93 -12.46 21.10
CA MET A 12 -3.20 -11.84 19.79
C MET A 12 -4.65 -11.37 19.74
N PRO A 13 -4.93 -10.17 19.18
CA PRO A 13 -6.31 -9.78 18.91
C PRO A 13 -6.93 -10.78 17.93
N HIS A 14 -8.12 -11.29 18.25
CA HIS A 14 -8.85 -12.20 17.38
C HIS A 14 -9.17 -11.52 16.04
N SER A 15 -9.19 -12.30 14.96
CA SER A 15 -9.51 -11.84 13.60
C SER A 15 -10.86 -11.10 13.59
N GLY A 16 -10.84 -9.79 13.43
CA GLY A 16 -12.03 -8.93 13.43
C GLY A 16 -11.92 -7.67 14.30
N GLU A 17 -10.95 -7.60 15.20
CA GLU A 17 -10.70 -6.37 15.95
C GLU A 17 -9.78 -5.44 15.17
N ASN A 18 -10.05 -4.14 15.24
CA ASN A 18 -9.18 -3.12 14.65
C ASN A 18 -7.78 -3.26 15.23
N PHE A 19 -6.81 -3.58 14.38
CA PHE A 19 -5.41 -3.66 14.75
C PHE A 19 -4.94 -2.30 15.29
N ASP A 20 -4.82 -2.18 16.59
CA ASP A 20 -4.20 -1.04 17.25
C ASP A 20 -2.75 -1.40 17.64
N PRO A 21 -1.74 -0.89 16.94
CA PRO A 21 -0.34 -1.13 17.27
C PRO A 21 0.01 -0.66 18.70
N ALA A 22 -0.67 0.35 19.24
CA ALA A 22 -0.42 0.84 20.60
C ALA A 22 -0.98 -0.11 21.65
N ALA A 23 -2.14 -0.72 21.41
CA ALA A 23 -2.72 -1.75 22.27
C ALA A 23 -1.85 -3.01 22.34
N MET A 24 -1.15 -3.38 21.26
CA MET A 24 -0.22 -4.51 21.24
C MET A 24 0.90 -4.41 22.29
N PHE A 25 1.31 -3.22 22.64
CA PHE A 25 2.38 -3.03 23.62
C PHE A 25 1.86 -2.93 25.07
N GLY A 26 0.56 -3.05 25.29
CA GLY A 26 -0.06 -3.13 26.62
C GLY A 26 0.29 -1.95 27.55
N GLY A 27 0.51 -0.76 27.01
CA GLY A 27 0.95 0.42 27.77
C GLY A 27 2.38 0.33 28.31
N ARG A 28 3.17 -0.66 27.90
CA ARG A 28 4.57 -0.82 28.32
C ARG A 28 5.45 0.27 27.69
N ASP A 29 6.29 0.88 28.48
CA ASP A 29 7.31 1.85 28.00
C ASP A 29 8.49 1.09 27.38
N LEU A 30 8.31 0.65 26.15
CA LEU A 30 9.32 -0.06 25.37
C LEU A 30 10.12 0.91 24.52
N THR A 31 11.44 0.74 24.50
CA THR A 31 12.32 1.45 23.58
C THR A 31 11.98 1.10 22.13
N LEU A 32 12.39 1.94 21.19
CA LEU A 32 12.21 1.70 19.75
C LEU A 32 12.76 0.33 19.32
N VAL A 33 13.94 -0.04 19.83
CA VAL A 33 14.59 -1.33 19.50
C VAL A 33 13.76 -2.50 20.03
N GLN A 34 13.28 -2.41 21.28
CA GLN A 34 12.42 -3.45 21.85
C GLN A 34 11.12 -3.63 21.07
N ARG A 35 10.47 -2.53 20.67
CA ARG A 35 9.28 -2.57 19.81
C ARG A 35 9.56 -3.22 18.47
N ALA A 36 10.66 -2.84 17.81
CA ALA A 36 11.06 -3.42 16.54
C ALA A 36 11.38 -4.93 16.65
N THR A 37 12.07 -5.32 17.73
CA THR A 37 12.38 -6.74 18.02
C THR A 37 11.11 -7.54 18.23
N TYR A 38 10.17 -7.01 19.00
CA TYR A 38 8.87 -7.62 19.25
C TYR A 38 8.06 -7.82 17.97
N ILE A 39 7.87 -6.76 17.16
CA ILE A 39 7.19 -6.84 15.87
C ILE A 39 7.89 -7.85 14.93
N GLY A 40 9.22 -7.85 14.92
CA GLY A 40 10.00 -8.79 14.13
C GLY A 40 9.85 -10.25 14.58
N ALA A 41 9.74 -10.48 15.89
CA ALA A 41 9.48 -11.81 16.45
C ALA A 41 8.07 -12.29 16.10
N MET A 42 7.06 -11.45 16.29
CA MET A 42 5.69 -11.74 15.85
C MET A 42 5.63 -12.10 14.36
N ALA A 43 6.20 -11.26 13.51
CA ALA A 43 6.20 -11.51 12.07
C ALA A 43 6.90 -12.83 11.67
N ARG A 44 7.78 -13.36 12.52
CA ARG A 44 8.44 -14.66 12.30
C ARG A 44 7.66 -15.84 12.88
N ASN A 45 7.19 -15.72 14.12
CA ASN A 45 6.55 -16.81 14.85
C ASN A 45 5.10 -17.06 14.39
N ASP A 46 4.34 -15.99 14.12
CA ASP A 46 2.95 -16.08 13.64
C ASP A 46 2.82 -16.43 12.16
N ARG A 47 3.95 -16.55 11.44
CA ARG A 47 3.88 -16.93 10.03
C ARG A 47 3.22 -18.28 9.79
N ALA A 48 3.18 -19.19 10.75
CA ALA A 48 2.47 -20.45 10.58
C ALA A 48 0.94 -20.25 10.57
N ASP A 49 0.40 -19.53 11.55
CA ASP A 49 -1.06 -19.32 11.68
C ASP A 49 -1.55 -18.12 10.83
N LEU A 50 -0.81 -17.02 10.78
CA LEU A 50 -1.11 -15.87 9.91
C LEU A 50 -0.90 -16.19 8.42
N ARG A 51 -0.05 -17.14 8.06
CA ARG A 51 0.14 -17.58 6.68
C ARG A 51 -1.12 -18.14 6.04
N MET A 52 -2.06 -18.62 6.82
CA MET A 52 -3.36 -19.03 6.30
C MET A 52 -4.19 -17.85 5.77
N ALA A 53 -4.02 -16.63 6.34
CA ALA A 53 -4.80 -15.47 5.98
C ALA A 53 -3.97 -14.35 5.33
N TYR A 54 -2.75 -14.09 5.83
CA TYR A 54 -1.91 -12.97 5.41
C TYR A 54 -0.54 -13.44 4.91
N TYR A 55 0.16 -12.59 4.16
CA TYR A 55 1.54 -12.81 3.68
C TYR A 55 1.74 -14.13 2.89
N ARG A 56 0.71 -14.60 2.18
CA ARG A 56 0.83 -15.77 1.31
C ARG A 56 1.86 -15.51 0.21
N ILE A 57 2.76 -16.46 0.01
CA ILE A 57 3.76 -16.38 -1.06
C ILE A 57 3.12 -16.82 -2.36
N ILE A 58 2.95 -15.88 -3.29
CA ILE A 58 2.40 -16.14 -4.62
C ILE A 58 3.55 -16.49 -5.56
N CYS A 59 3.45 -17.65 -6.22
CA CYS A 59 4.46 -18.22 -7.09
C CYS A 59 4.14 -18.12 -8.59
N SER A 60 3.11 -17.37 -8.95
CA SER A 60 2.68 -17.15 -10.33
C SER A 60 2.42 -15.69 -10.62
N ALA A 61 2.14 -15.37 -11.90
CA ALA A 61 1.66 -14.06 -12.28
C ALA A 61 0.28 -13.77 -11.64
N ALA A 62 -0.04 -12.48 -11.49
CA ALA A 62 -1.34 -12.03 -10.98
C ALA A 62 -2.44 -12.30 -12.01
N ASP A 63 -3.36 -13.21 -11.69
CA ASP A 63 -4.51 -13.58 -12.52
C ASP A 63 -5.67 -13.97 -11.59
N ARG A 64 -6.81 -14.37 -12.17
CA ARG A 64 -7.96 -14.92 -11.42
C ARG A 64 -7.61 -16.16 -10.59
N GLU A 65 -6.68 -16.94 -11.07
CA GLU A 65 -6.09 -18.09 -10.39
C GLU A 65 -4.59 -17.84 -10.18
N VAL A 66 -4.10 -18.18 -9.01
CA VAL A 66 -2.68 -18.06 -8.68
C VAL A 66 -2.17 -19.35 -8.05
N LEU A 67 -0.88 -19.56 -8.18
CA LEU A 67 -0.16 -20.56 -7.43
C LEU A 67 0.37 -19.93 -6.16
N ALA A 68 0.03 -20.48 -5.01
CA ALA A 68 0.50 -20.00 -3.71
C ALA A 68 1.22 -21.13 -2.96
N LEU A 69 2.32 -20.77 -2.31
CA LEU A 69 3.05 -21.69 -1.45
C LEU A 69 2.21 -21.98 -0.20
N ASP A 70 2.16 -23.24 0.19
CA ASP A 70 1.53 -23.63 1.46
C ASP A 70 2.26 -23.02 2.66
N PRO A 71 1.56 -22.85 3.78
CA PRO A 71 2.14 -22.26 4.99
C PRO A 71 3.39 -23.00 5.50
N ASP A 72 3.44 -24.31 5.33
CA ASP A 72 4.59 -25.15 5.68
C ASP A 72 5.78 -25.02 4.71
N GLY A 73 5.56 -24.37 3.55
CA GLY A 73 6.59 -24.16 2.54
C GLY A 73 6.93 -25.40 1.71
N THR A 74 6.16 -26.48 1.81
CA THR A 74 6.48 -27.78 1.20
C THR A 74 5.79 -28.01 -0.13
N SER A 75 4.61 -27.43 -0.34
CA SER A 75 3.81 -27.63 -1.54
C SER A 75 3.24 -26.30 -2.10
N VAL A 76 2.79 -26.35 -3.33
CA VAL A 76 2.16 -25.23 -4.02
C VAL A 76 0.75 -25.61 -4.39
N GLN A 77 -0.22 -24.80 -4.00
CA GLN A 77 -1.62 -25.00 -4.32
C GLN A 77 -2.16 -23.91 -5.25
N ARG A 78 -3.17 -24.29 -6.01
CA ARG A 78 -3.92 -23.36 -6.87
C ARG A 78 -5.05 -22.73 -6.06
N LEU A 79 -5.09 -21.40 -6.06
CA LEU A 79 -6.10 -20.60 -5.35
C LEU A 79 -6.80 -19.64 -6.28
N LEU A 80 -8.08 -19.37 -6.01
CA LEU A 80 -8.81 -18.26 -6.63
C LEU A 80 -8.45 -16.95 -5.94
N MET A 81 -8.09 -15.94 -6.73
CA MET A 81 -7.60 -14.65 -6.24
C MET A 81 -8.75 -13.65 -6.08
N PHE A 82 -9.41 -13.65 -4.94
CA PHE A 82 -10.44 -12.66 -4.60
C PHE A 82 -9.89 -11.40 -3.92
N GLY A 83 -8.69 -11.47 -3.33
CA GLY A 83 -8.07 -10.36 -2.59
C GLY A 83 -7.27 -9.38 -3.46
N SER A 84 -7.40 -9.43 -4.78
CA SER A 84 -6.64 -8.60 -5.71
C SER A 84 -7.42 -7.35 -6.13
N ASN A 85 -6.72 -6.21 -6.27
CA ASN A 85 -7.26 -5.01 -6.89
C ASN A 85 -7.24 -5.05 -8.43
N ASN A 86 -6.95 -6.20 -9.03
CA ASN A 86 -6.92 -6.41 -10.48
C ASN A 86 -8.35 -6.59 -11.04
N TYR A 87 -9.25 -5.65 -10.76
CA TYR A 87 -10.68 -5.73 -11.06
C TYR A 87 -11.01 -6.00 -12.53
N LEU A 88 -10.18 -5.50 -13.45
CA LEU A 88 -10.38 -5.65 -14.90
C LEU A 88 -9.54 -6.78 -15.50
N GLY A 89 -8.76 -7.51 -14.70
CA GLY A 89 -7.87 -8.58 -15.16
C GLY A 89 -6.73 -8.09 -16.07
N LEU A 90 -6.36 -6.81 -16.01
CA LEU A 90 -5.40 -6.22 -16.93
C LEU A 90 -3.94 -6.36 -16.48
N ALA A 91 -3.67 -6.68 -15.21
CA ALA A 91 -2.31 -6.72 -14.67
C ALA A 91 -1.38 -7.69 -15.43
N ASN A 92 -1.93 -8.76 -16.00
CA ASN A 92 -1.17 -9.75 -16.79
C ASN A 92 -1.67 -9.89 -18.23
N HIS A 93 -2.41 -8.90 -18.73
CA HIS A 93 -2.96 -8.94 -20.08
C HIS A 93 -1.85 -8.92 -21.14
N PRO A 94 -1.85 -9.80 -22.16
CA PRO A 94 -0.76 -9.93 -23.14
C PRO A 94 -0.37 -8.62 -23.81
N LYS A 95 -1.34 -7.80 -24.22
CA LYS A 95 -1.08 -6.49 -24.83
C LYS A 95 -0.43 -5.51 -23.87
N VAL A 96 -0.76 -5.55 -22.59
CA VAL A 96 -0.14 -4.70 -21.55
C VAL A 96 1.30 -5.13 -21.38
N ARG A 97 1.57 -6.42 -21.23
CA ARG A 97 2.93 -6.98 -21.11
C ARG A 97 3.80 -6.61 -22.31
N GLU A 98 3.29 -6.77 -23.51
CA GLU A 98 4.01 -6.41 -24.73
C GLU A 98 4.40 -4.92 -24.74
N ARG A 99 3.48 -4.03 -24.37
CA ARG A 99 3.75 -2.59 -24.30
C ARG A 99 4.77 -2.25 -23.21
N VAL A 100 4.70 -2.90 -22.06
CA VAL A 100 5.69 -2.73 -20.99
C VAL A 100 7.07 -3.16 -21.46
N MET A 101 7.23 -4.30 -22.12
CA MET A 101 8.51 -4.74 -22.65
C MET A 101 9.10 -3.73 -23.64
N ARG A 102 8.29 -3.22 -24.58
CA ARG A 102 8.73 -2.16 -25.51
C ARG A 102 9.15 -0.87 -24.80
N ALA A 103 8.43 -0.49 -23.74
CA ALA A 103 8.80 0.69 -22.94
C ALA A 103 10.12 0.49 -22.20
N ILE A 104 10.36 -0.72 -21.69
CA ILE A 104 11.66 -1.07 -21.08
C ILE A 104 12.80 -1.01 -22.10
N ASP A 105 12.60 -1.53 -23.29
CA ASP A 105 13.61 -1.47 -24.37
C ASP A 105 13.95 -0.03 -24.76
N GLN A 106 12.96 0.88 -24.71
CA GLN A 106 13.13 2.28 -25.11
C GLN A 106 13.64 3.18 -24.00
N TYR A 107 13.15 3.01 -22.77
CA TYR A 107 13.38 3.93 -21.65
C TYR A 107 14.18 3.32 -20.50
N GLY A 108 14.45 2.01 -20.54
CA GLY A 108 15.05 1.28 -19.43
C GLY A 108 14.04 0.99 -18.32
N THR A 109 14.56 0.53 -17.16
CA THR A 109 13.75 0.14 -16.01
C THR A 109 13.46 1.29 -15.03
N GLY A 110 14.06 2.44 -15.28
CA GLY A 110 13.88 3.64 -14.45
C GLY A 110 14.78 4.78 -14.90
N ILE A 111 14.48 6.00 -14.48
CA ILE A 111 15.18 7.22 -14.90
C ILE A 111 16.16 7.76 -13.84
N GLY A 112 16.12 7.25 -12.61
CA GLY A 112 17.06 7.66 -11.56
C GLY A 112 16.89 9.08 -11.01
N GLY A 113 15.78 9.77 -11.33
CA GLY A 113 15.52 11.12 -10.84
C GLY A 113 14.03 11.46 -10.76
N PRO A 114 13.68 12.47 -9.96
CA PRO A 114 12.30 12.90 -9.83
C PRO A 114 11.81 13.64 -11.09
N PRO A 115 10.51 13.59 -11.40
CA PRO A 115 9.94 14.28 -12.58
C PRO A 115 10.27 15.77 -12.64
N PHE A 116 10.31 16.45 -11.50
CA PHE A 116 10.60 17.88 -11.41
C PHE A 116 12.02 18.27 -11.90
N LEU A 117 12.98 17.35 -11.86
CA LEU A 117 14.37 17.64 -12.27
C LEU A 117 14.69 17.02 -13.63
N ASN A 118 14.81 15.72 -13.70
CA ASN A 118 15.28 14.99 -14.88
C ASN A 118 14.53 13.67 -15.13
N GLY A 119 13.47 13.40 -14.37
CA GLY A 119 12.73 12.14 -14.43
C GLY A 119 11.38 12.23 -15.15
N TYR A 120 11.10 13.33 -15.90
CA TYR A 120 9.86 13.48 -16.66
C TYR A 120 10.06 12.98 -18.08
N LEU A 121 9.59 11.78 -18.36
CA LEU A 121 9.71 11.11 -19.64
C LEU A 121 8.57 11.48 -20.59
N ARG A 122 8.82 11.36 -21.89
CA ARG A 122 7.77 11.52 -22.92
C ARG A 122 6.58 10.59 -22.68
N ILE A 123 6.84 9.34 -22.29
CA ILE A 123 5.78 8.36 -21.98
C ILE A 123 4.93 8.78 -20.77
N THR A 124 5.51 9.49 -19.79
CA THR A 124 4.78 10.05 -18.64
C THR A 124 3.81 11.13 -19.10
N GLN A 125 4.30 12.08 -19.91
CA GLN A 125 3.46 13.13 -20.50
C GLN A 125 2.30 12.55 -21.32
N GLU A 126 2.57 11.58 -22.19
CA GLU A 126 1.53 10.93 -22.99
C GLU A 126 0.48 10.21 -22.13
N LEU A 127 0.89 9.64 -20.99
CA LEU A 127 -0.04 9.01 -20.06
C LEU A 127 -0.93 10.05 -19.37
N GLU A 128 -0.37 11.17 -18.91
CA GLU A 128 -1.12 12.28 -18.32
C GLU A 128 -2.13 12.86 -19.30
N GLU A 129 -1.72 13.16 -20.54
CA GLU A 129 -2.60 13.63 -21.62
C GLU A 129 -3.78 12.66 -21.87
N ARG A 130 -3.50 11.34 -21.92
CA ARG A 130 -4.54 10.31 -22.11
C ARG A 130 -5.45 10.15 -20.92
N LEU A 131 -4.93 10.27 -19.71
CA LEU A 131 -5.74 10.20 -18.49
C LEU A 131 -6.67 11.41 -18.38
N ALA A 132 -6.16 12.61 -18.65
CA ALA A 132 -6.95 13.84 -18.70
C ALA A 132 -8.10 13.70 -19.71
N ALA A 133 -7.80 13.28 -20.94
CA ALA A 133 -8.81 13.05 -21.98
C ALA A 133 -9.84 11.98 -21.57
N HIS A 134 -9.38 10.85 -21.01
CA HIS A 134 -10.27 9.77 -20.56
C HIS A 134 -11.21 10.20 -19.43
N LYS A 135 -10.71 11.05 -18.53
CA LYS A 135 -11.50 11.59 -17.40
C LYS A 135 -12.24 12.86 -17.75
N GLN A 136 -12.12 13.36 -18.99
CA GLN A 136 -12.72 14.62 -19.43
C GLN A 136 -12.32 15.81 -18.53
N GLN A 137 -11.04 15.83 -18.15
CA GLN A 137 -10.41 16.90 -17.37
C GLN A 137 -9.42 17.67 -18.25
N GLU A 138 -9.08 18.88 -17.83
CA GLU A 138 -8.13 19.73 -18.55
C GLU A 138 -6.71 19.19 -18.47
N ASP A 139 -6.34 18.58 -17.34
CA ASP A 139 -5.00 18.07 -17.09
C ASP A 139 -5.02 16.89 -16.10
N ALA A 140 -3.91 16.16 -16.00
CA ALA A 140 -3.67 15.10 -15.06
C ALA A 140 -2.22 15.10 -14.59
N MET A 141 -1.99 14.65 -13.37
CA MET A 141 -0.66 14.47 -12.78
C MET A 141 -0.52 13.07 -12.23
N ILE A 142 0.62 12.43 -12.52
CA ILE A 142 0.95 11.07 -12.08
C ILE A 142 1.82 11.12 -10.83
N PHE A 143 1.50 10.25 -9.89
CA PHE A 143 2.29 10.00 -8.68
C PHE A 143 2.75 8.54 -8.67
N SER A 144 3.82 8.25 -7.94
CA SER A 144 4.38 6.90 -7.80
C SER A 144 3.43 5.90 -7.12
N SER A 145 2.45 6.40 -6.38
CA SER A 145 1.42 5.59 -5.73
C SER A 145 0.18 6.42 -5.42
N GLY A 146 -0.98 5.76 -5.24
CA GLY A 146 -2.19 6.41 -4.73
C GLY A 146 -2.00 6.99 -3.32
N PHE A 147 -1.17 6.37 -2.49
CA PHE A 147 -0.78 6.92 -1.19
C PHE A 147 -0.12 8.29 -1.35
N SER A 148 0.90 8.38 -2.21
CA SER A 148 1.61 9.63 -2.49
C SER A 148 0.68 10.70 -3.07
N ALA A 149 -0.24 10.33 -3.95
CA ALA A 149 -1.24 11.24 -4.50
C ALA A 149 -2.17 11.80 -3.41
N ASN A 150 -2.72 10.93 -2.56
CA ASN A 150 -3.57 11.35 -1.45
C ASN A 150 -2.84 12.20 -0.41
N LEU A 151 -1.54 11.94 -0.21
CA LEU A 151 -0.71 12.74 0.69
C LEU A 151 -0.47 14.15 0.13
N ALA A 152 -0.17 14.23 -1.16
CA ALA A 152 0.16 15.47 -1.84
C ALA A 152 -1.08 16.37 -2.08
N LEU A 153 -2.25 15.78 -2.31
CA LEU A 153 -3.47 16.50 -2.65
C LEU A 153 -3.85 17.57 -1.61
N PRO A 154 -4.04 17.24 -0.31
CA PRO A 154 -4.35 18.25 0.69
C PRO A 154 -3.22 19.27 0.87
N GLY A 155 -1.98 18.80 0.95
CA GLY A 155 -0.82 19.66 1.20
C GLY A 155 -0.49 20.60 0.04
N GLY A 156 -0.84 20.23 -1.19
CA GLY A 156 -0.60 21.03 -2.39
C GLY A 156 -1.74 22.00 -2.74
N LEU A 157 -2.97 21.65 -2.42
CA LEU A 157 -4.15 22.41 -2.84
C LEU A 157 -4.80 23.21 -1.69
N ALA A 158 -4.84 22.64 -0.48
CA ALA A 158 -5.50 23.28 0.64
C ALA A 158 -4.54 24.18 1.45
N ARG A 159 -5.09 25.24 2.01
CA ARG A 159 -4.40 26.16 2.92
C ARG A 159 -4.85 25.90 4.35
N ARG A 160 -4.07 26.36 5.32
CA ARG A 160 -4.44 26.26 6.76
C ARG A 160 -5.72 27.03 7.13
N THR A 161 -6.17 27.92 6.26
CA THR A 161 -7.44 28.66 6.38
C THR A 161 -8.64 27.91 5.81
N ASP A 162 -8.41 26.84 5.05
CA ASP A 162 -9.46 26.03 4.45
C ASP A 162 -9.91 24.95 5.41
N CYS A 163 -11.05 24.33 5.15
CA CYS A 163 -11.53 23.17 5.91
C CYS A 163 -11.90 22.05 4.94
N VAL A 164 -11.28 20.90 5.11
CA VAL A 164 -11.56 19.73 4.29
C VAL A 164 -12.59 18.84 4.99
N TYR A 165 -13.68 18.54 4.30
CA TYR A 165 -14.66 17.56 4.75
C TYR A 165 -14.32 16.21 4.14
N TYR A 166 -14.31 15.15 4.95
CA TYR A 166 -13.97 13.81 4.50
C TYR A 166 -14.89 12.75 5.11
N ASP A 167 -15.14 11.70 4.35
CA ASP A 167 -15.91 10.54 4.77
C ASP A 167 -15.13 9.72 5.82
N GLU A 168 -15.82 9.16 6.82
CA GLU A 168 -15.18 8.40 7.90
C GLU A 168 -14.44 7.14 7.42
N TYR A 169 -14.81 6.60 6.26
CA TYR A 169 -14.13 5.46 5.63
C TYR A 169 -13.10 5.87 4.57
N SER A 170 -12.77 7.15 4.50
CA SER A 170 -11.68 7.59 3.63
C SER A 170 -10.37 6.88 3.96
N HIS A 171 -9.57 6.62 2.95
CA HIS A 171 -8.30 5.93 3.11
C HIS A 171 -7.34 6.70 4.04
N ALA A 172 -6.60 5.98 4.89
CA ALA A 172 -5.68 6.55 5.90
C ALA A 172 -4.69 7.56 5.33
N SER A 173 -4.21 7.38 4.09
CA SER A 173 -3.29 8.32 3.44
C SER A 173 -3.85 9.73 3.27
N LEU A 174 -5.18 9.90 3.18
CA LEU A 174 -5.80 11.23 3.14
C LEU A 174 -5.65 11.95 4.49
N PHE A 175 -5.84 11.23 5.58
CA PHE A 175 -5.62 11.77 6.93
C PHE A 175 -4.17 12.18 7.15
N ASP A 176 -3.24 11.35 6.69
CA ASP A 176 -1.82 11.65 6.82
C ASP A 176 -1.46 12.93 6.04
N GLY A 177 -2.02 13.11 4.84
CA GLY A 177 -1.87 14.33 4.06
C GLY A 177 -2.42 15.56 4.77
N LEU A 178 -3.62 15.47 5.34
CA LEU A 178 -4.24 16.55 6.11
C LEU A 178 -3.41 16.92 7.35
N ARG A 179 -2.93 15.92 8.09
CA ARG A 179 -2.09 16.12 9.28
C ARG A 179 -0.75 16.77 8.93
N LEU A 180 -0.08 16.28 7.88
CA LEU A 180 1.20 16.86 7.43
C LEU A 180 1.06 18.28 6.94
N GLY A 181 -0.01 18.58 6.21
CA GLY A 181 -0.31 19.95 5.75
C GLY A 181 -0.78 20.88 6.87
N GLY A 182 -1.14 20.36 8.03
CA GLY A 182 -1.76 21.12 9.10
C GLY A 182 -3.12 21.74 8.68
N ILE A 183 -3.85 21.01 7.85
CA ILE A 183 -5.12 21.46 7.28
C ILE A 183 -6.27 21.10 8.22
N PRO A 184 -7.11 22.10 8.63
CA PRO A 184 -8.32 21.81 9.37
C PRO A 184 -9.24 20.84 8.62
N ALA A 185 -9.71 19.81 9.31
CA ALA A 185 -10.52 18.79 8.68
C ALA A 185 -11.69 18.35 9.54
N LYS A 186 -12.82 18.03 8.93
CA LYS A 186 -14.04 17.55 9.60
C LYS A 186 -14.51 16.25 8.96
N ARG A 187 -14.67 15.24 9.80
CA ARG A 187 -15.22 13.95 9.42
C ARG A 187 -16.74 14.01 9.36
N PHE A 188 -17.35 13.37 8.39
CA PHE A 188 -18.78 13.08 8.34
C PHE A 188 -19.03 11.57 8.29
N ALA A 189 -20.20 11.16 8.74
CA ALA A 189 -20.62 9.78 8.74
C ALA A 189 -20.83 9.27 7.32
N HIS A 190 -20.46 8.02 7.07
CA HIS A 190 -20.74 7.35 5.81
C HIS A 190 -22.24 7.13 5.63
N ASN A 191 -22.76 7.22 4.41
CA ASN A 191 -24.19 7.13 4.08
C ASN A 191 -24.88 5.89 4.65
#